data_c59cc613dd691024d93324930aa06c72
#
_entry.id   c59cc613dd691024d93324930aa06c72
#
_cell.length_a   1.000
_cell.length_b   1.000
_cell.length_c   1.000
_cell.angle_alpha   90.00
_cell.angle_beta   90.00
_cell.angle_gamma   90.00
#
_symmetry.space_group_name_H-M   'P 1'
#
loop_
_entity.id
_entity.type
_entity.pdbx_description
1 polymer ?
#
loop_
_entity_poly.entity_id
_entity_poly.type
_entity_poly.pdbx_seq_one_letter_code
_entity_poly.pdbx_strand_id
1 'polypeptide(L)'
;MNLQKDEYFTDDCIVEDALYFSLKELIKCPLCNKILKNPFMCIKCQNSYCKKCLEKDSNLKICPFDKEKSQFIHCVMKSDMLSKIKYKCKNCFKEVAQSDIKAHLEENCESKREERRRTLADEIKTKKKLIKLSKEEMRNKTVDDSFTSKK
;
A
#
# COMPACT_ATOMS: atom_id res chain seq x y z
N MET A 1 -3.52 10.06 -3.37
CA MET A 1 -4.31 8.89 -2.95
C MET A 1 -3.42 8.00 -2.10
N ASN A 2 -3.66 7.95 -0.79
CA ASN A 2 -2.96 7.01 0.08
C ASN A 2 -3.51 5.62 -0.22
N LEU A 3 -2.77 4.84 -1.01
CA LEU A 3 -3.03 3.42 -1.18
C LEU A 3 -2.94 2.76 0.20
N GLN A 4 -4.07 2.26 0.69
CA GLN A 4 -4.11 1.57 1.97
C GLN A 4 -3.29 0.28 1.81
N LYS A 5 -2.05 0.32 2.33
CA LYS A 5 -1.08 -0.78 2.35
C LYS A 5 -1.70 -2.10 2.86
N ASP A 6 -2.72 -1.98 3.70
CA ASP A 6 -3.39 -3.09 4.38
C ASP A 6 -4.32 -3.92 3.46
N GLU A 7 -4.71 -3.43 2.28
CA GLU A 7 -5.61 -4.16 1.36
C GLU A 7 -4.87 -5.17 0.47
N TYR A 8 -3.60 -4.90 0.14
CA TYR A 8 -2.84 -5.71 -0.81
C TYR A 8 -1.94 -6.76 -0.15
N PHE A 9 -1.62 -6.58 1.14
CA PHE A 9 -0.73 -7.45 1.90
C PHE A 9 -1.38 -7.83 3.22
N THR A 10 -2.18 -8.88 3.18
CA THR A 10 -2.81 -9.51 4.34
C THR A 10 -1.94 -10.65 4.84
N ASP A 11 -2.25 -11.18 6.03
CA ASP A 11 -1.52 -12.32 6.61
C ASP A 11 -1.55 -13.55 5.68
N ASP A 12 -2.59 -13.68 4.83
CA ASP A 12 -2.71 -14.76 3.83
C ASP A 12 -1.70 -14.67 2.66
N CYS A 13 -1.01 -13.53 2.55
CA CYS A 13 -0.01 -13.30 1.50
C CYS A 13 1.42 -13.53 1.99
N ILE A 14 1.60 -13.98 3.23
CA ILE A 14 2.93 -14.23 3.79
C ILE A 14 3.57 -15.42 3.10
N VAL A 15 4.85 -15.27 2.76
CA VAL A 15 5.66 -16.39 2.27
C VAL A 15 6.13 -17.19 3.48
N GLU A 16 5.66 -18.41 3.58
CA GLU A 16 6.03 -19.34 4.66
C GLU A 16 7.40 -19.96 4.37
N ASP A 17 8.44 -19.14 4.46
CA ASP A 17 9.83 -19.58 4.35
C ASP A 17 10.43 -19.95 5.72
N ALA A 18 11.68 -20.45 5.73
CA ALA A 18 12.38 -20.82 6.95
C ALA A 18 12.50 -19.67 7.95
N LEU A 19 12.64 -18.43 7.47
CA LEU A 19 12.70 -17.23 8.30
C LEU A 19 11.36 -16.99 8.99
N TYR A 20 10.25 -17.06 8.24
CA TYR A 20 8.91 -16.92 8.81
C TYR A 20 8.65 -17.97 9.90
N PHE A 21 8.93 -19.25 9.62
CA PHE A 21 8.73 -20.33 10.62
C PHE A 21 9.56 -20.13 11.88
N SER A 22 10.77 -19.58 11.77
CA SER A 22 11.62 -19.27 12.93
C SER A 22 11.08 -18.12 13.78
N LEU A 23 10.39 -17.15 13.16
CA LEU A 23 9.96 -15.92 13.80
C LEU A 23 8.46 -15.88 14.15
N LYS A 24 7.63 -16.76 13.58
CA LYS A 24 6.17 -16.66 13.63
C LYS A 24 5.57 -16.47 15.02
N GLU A 25 6.12 -17.15 16.03
CA GLU A 25 5.64 -17.00 17.40
C GLU A 25 6.09 -15.69 18.06
N LEU A 26 7.24 -15.15 17.66
CA LEU A 26 7.80 -13.90 18.19
C LEU A 26 7.13 -12.66 17.59
N ILE A 27 6.54 -12.80 16.39
CA ILE A 27 5.96 -11.69 15.63
C ILE A 27 4.44 -11.67 15.66
N LYS A 28 3.79 -12.54 16.42
CA LYS A 28 2.34 -12.53 16.62
C LYS A 28 1.92 -11.59 17.74
N CYS A 29 0.82 -10.88 17.52
CA CYS A 29 0.17 -10.09 18.55
C CYS A 29 -0.77 -10.97 19.38
N PRO A 30 -0.59 -11.08 20.71
CA PRO A 30 -1.46 -11.91 21.54
C PRO A 30 -2.91 -11.40 21.65
N LEU A 31 -3.18 -10.15 21.29
CA LEU A 31 -4.53 -9.59 21.33
C LEU A 31 -5.37 -9.90 20.09
N CYS A 32 -4.76 -9.91 18.92
CA CYS A 32 -5.49 -10.15 17.67
C CYS A 32 -5.07 -11.42 16.93
N ASN A 33 -4.08 -12.16 17.46
CA ASN A 33 -3.48 -13.38 16.87
C ASN A 33 -2.94 -13.21 15.44
N LYS A 34 -2.77 -11.95 14.99
CA LYS A 34 -2.21 -11.61 13.68
C LYS A 34 -0.77 -11.16 13.83
N ILE A 35 -0.06 -11.08 12.71
CA ILE A 35 1.28 -10.51 12.69
C ILE A 35 1.26 -9.08 13.23
N LEU A 36 2.26 -8.77 14.03
CA LEU A 36 2.43 -7.48 14.68
C LEU A 36 2.49 -6.36 13.63
N LYS A 37 1.67 -5.33 13.82
CA LYS A 37 1.69 -4.11 13.04
C LYS A 37 2.09 -2.95 13.94
N ASN A 38 3.22 -2.31 13.63
CA ASN A 38 3.79 -1.25 14.45
C ASN A 38 3.94 -1.71 15.92
N PRO A 39 4.92 -2.58 16.22
CA PRO A 39 4.98 -3.30 17.49
C PRO A 39 5.37 -2.39 18.65
N PHE A 40 4.59 -2.45 19.72
CA PHE A 40 4.88 -1.85 21.01
C PHE A 40 5.07 -2.94 22.05
N MET A 41 6.10 -2.82 22.87
CA MET A 41 6.48 -3.79 23.89
C MET A 41 6.19 -3.23 25.27
N CYS A 42 5.59 -4.04 26.14
CA CYS A 42 5.47 -3.75 27.55
C CYS A 42 6.84 -3.86 28.22
N ILE A 43 7.25 -2.84 28.99
CA ILE A 43 8.56 -2.83 29.65
C ILE A 43 8.67 -3.85 30.81
N LYS A 44 7.53 -4.28 31.38
CA LYS A 44 7.50 -5.26 32.48
C LYS A 44 7.55 -6.70 31.98
N CYS A 45 6.55 -7.12 31.20
CA CYS A 45 6.44 -8.51 30.74
C CYS A 45 7.10 -8.79 29.40
N GLN A 46 7.61 -7.75 28.71
CA GLN A 46 8.27 -7.84 27.41
C GLN A 46 7.40 -8.38 26.25
N ASN A 47 6.11 -8.61 26.50
CA ASN A 47 5.17 -8.96 25.45
C ASN A 47 4.97 -7.80 24.49
N SER A 48 4.80 -8.11 23.21
CA SER A 48 4.63 -7.11 22.16
C SER A 48 3.24 -7.19 21.56
N TYR A 49 2.68 -6.03 21.27
CA TYR A 49 1.32 -5.83 20.79
C TYR A 49 1.31 -4.90 19.58
N CYS A 50 0.31 -5.03 18.73
CA CYS A 50 0.07 -4.02 17.71
C CYS A 50 -0.31 -2.68 18.36
N LYS A 51 0.20 -1.57 17.86
CA LYS A 51 -0.19 -0.23 18.33
C LYS A 51 -1.71 -0.06 18.33
N LYS A 52 -2.39 -0.39 17.24
CA LYS A 52 -3.86 -0.31 17.11
C LYS A 52 -4.61 -1.22 18.10
N CYS A 53 -4.04 -2.34 18.51
CA CYS A 53 -4.67 -3.22 19.50
C CYS A 53 -4.59 -2.63 20.90
N LEU A 54 -3.50 -1.95 21.24
CA LEU A 54 -3.36 -1.24 22.50
C LEU A 54 -4.26 0.01 22.56
N GLU A 55 -4.44 0.71 21.45
CA GLU A 55 -5.26 1.92 21.37
C GLU A 55 -6.77 1.64 21.45
N LYS A 56 -7.21 0.42 21.14
CA LYS A 56 -8.61 0.01 21.29
C LYS A 56 -9.06 -0.12 22.75
N ASP A 57 -8.14 -0.47 23.62
CA ASP A 57 -8.38 -0.49 25.05
C ASP A 57 -8.10 0.92 25.60
N SER A 58 -9.13 1.59 26.10
CA SER A 58 -9.08 2.97 26.61
C SER A 58 -8.05 3.16 27.75
N ASN A 59 -7.48 2.09 28.25
CA ASN A 59 -6.46 2.05 29.30
C ASN A 59 -5.06 1.69 28.75
N LEU A 60 -4.52 2.52 27.86
CA LEU A 60 -3.12 2.42 27.36
C LEU A 60 -2.03 2.30 28.46
N LYS A 61 -2.42 2.38 29.72
CA LYS A 61 -1.51 2.27 30.88
C LYS A 61 -1.54 0.92 31.57
N ILE A 62 -2.43 0.01 31.18
CA ILE A 62 -2.56 -1.32 31.80
C ILE A 62 -2.11 -2.37 30.79
N CYS A 63 -1.19 -3.20 31.22
CA CYS A 63 -0.72 -4.31 30.39
C CYS A 63 -1.83 -5.38 30.26
N PRO A 64 -2.21 -5.77 29.03
CA PRO A 64 -3.24 -6.79 28.83
C PRO A 64 -2.90 -8.15 29.41
N PHE A 65 -1.61 -8.46 29.55
CA PHE A 65 -1.10 -9.73 30.08
C PHE A 65 -1.05 -9.72 31.61
N ASP A 66 -0.29 -8.79 32.19
CA ASP A 66 -0.04 -8.73 33.66
C ASP A 66 -1.17 -8.07 34.42
N LYS A 67 -2.10 -7.36 33.73
CA LYS A 67 -3.16 -6.54 34.32
C LYS A 67 -2.65 -5.40 35.23
N GLU A 68 -1.37 -5.08 35.12
CA GLU A 68 -0.72 -4.04 35.89
C GLU A 68 -0.46 -2.77 35.06
N LYS A 69 -0.32 -1.64 35.76
CA LYS A 69 0.15 -0.40 35.13
C LYS A 69 1.55 -0.60 34.55
N SER A 70 1.72 -0.29 33.29
CA SER A 70 2.99 -0.42 32.58
C SER A 70 3.14 0.66 31.52
N GLN A 71 4.36 0.80 31.03
CA GLN A 71 4.68 1.63 29.88
C GLN A 71 4.91 0.75 28.66
N PHE A 72 4.55 1.28 27.49
CA PHE A 72 4.76 0.62 26.22
C PHE A 72 5.72 1.45 25.38
N ILE A 73 6.75 0.79 24.89
CA ILE A 73 7.76 1.42 24.03
C ILE A 73 7.73 0.77 22.66
N HIS A 74 8.06 1.53 21.62
CA HIS A 74 8.18 0.98 20.28
C HIS A 74 9.30 -0.07 20.24
N CYS A 75 8.99 -1.28 19.78
CA CYS A 75 9.94 -2.37 19.70
C CYS A 75 10.69 -2.36 18.36
N VAL A 76 11.82 -1.67 18.30
CA VAL A 76 12.64 -1.54 17.08
C VAL A 76 13.12 -2.90 16.59
N MET A 77 13.57 -3.79 17.48
CA MET A 77 14.05 -5.11 17.13
C MET A 77 12.97 -5.95 16.41
N LYS A 78 11.73 -5.95 16.92
CA LYS A 78 10.63 -6.65 16.24
C LYS A 78 10.20 -5.96 14.94
N SER A 79 10.30 -4.65 14.87
CA SER A 79 10.08 -3.92 13.60
C SER A 79 11.11 -4.31 12.54
N ASP A 80 12.36 -4.49 12.92
CA ASP A 80 13.43 -4.94 12.01
C ASP A 80 13.20 -6.40 11.57
N MET A 81 12.84 -7.29 12.48
CA MET A 81 12.46 -8.67 12.14
C MET A 81 11.30 -8.70 11.15
N LEU A 82 10.25 -7.91 11.38
CA LEU A 82 9.09 -7.82 10.51
C LEU A 82 9.45 -7.29 9.12
N SER A 83 10.39 -6.35 9.03
CA SER A 83 10.81 -5.78 7.74
C SER A 83 11.36 -6.81 6.76
N LYS A 84 11.89 -7.91 7.28
CA LYS A 84 12.50 -9.02 6.51
C LYS A 84 11.48 -10.08 6.09
N ILE A 85 10.28 -10.10 6.68
CA ILE A 85 9.21 -11.03 6.28
C ILE A 85 8.78 -10.71 4.86
N LYS A 86 8.67 -11.75 4.03
CA LYS A 86 8.26 -11.63 2.64
C LYS A 86 6.76 -11.86 2.49
N TYR A 87 6.20 -11.14 1.56
CA TYR A 87 4.81 -11.23 1.17
C TYR A 87 4.68 -11.47 -0.33
N LYS A 88 3.72 -12.27 -0.73
CA LYS A 88 3.37 -12.48 -2.13
C LYS A 88 2.41 -11.39 -2.59
N CYS A 89 2.80 -10.61 -3.58
CA CYS A 89 1.93 -9.59 -4.13
C CYS A 89 0.70 -10.20 -4.81
N LYS A 90 -0.51 -9.79 -4.45
CA LYS A 90 -1.76 -10.27 -5.07
C LYS A 90 -1.88 -9.92 -6.55
N ASN A 91 -1.22 -8.87 -7.00
CA ASN A 91 -1.34 -8.39 -8.37
C ASN A 91 -0.35 -9.04 -9.35
N CYS A 92 0.90 -9.26 -8.94
CA CYS A 92 1.94 -9.79 -9.82
C CYS A 92 2.59 -11.08 -9.30
N PHE A 93 2.16 -11.57 -8.13
CA PHE A 93 2.62 -12.79 -7.46
C PHE A 93 4.10 -12.83 -7.10
N LYS A 94 4.82 -11.71 -7.24
CA LYS A 94 6.22 -11.61 -6.81
C LYS A 94 6.32 -11.57 -5.28
N GLU A 95 7.38 -12.17 -4.77
CA GLU A 95 7.74 -12.09 -3.35
C GLU A 95 8.44 -10.78 -3.07
N VAL A 96 7.96 -10.05 -2.07
CA VAL A 96 8.43 -8.72 -1.71
C VAL A 96 8.63 -8.65 -0.20
N ALA A 97 9.78 -8.17 0.25
CA ALA A 97 10.00 -7.92 1.67
C ALA A 97 9.09 -6.81 2.18
N GLN A 98 8.72 -6.86 3.44
CA GLN A 98 7.80 -5.86 4.02
C GLN A 98 8.32 -4.43 3.89
N SER A 99 9.65 -4.23 3.98
CA SER A 99 10.29 -2.93 3.76
C SER A 99 10.02 -2.36 2.37
N ASP A 100 9.95 -3.22 1.36
CA ASP A 100 9.94 -2.84 -0.05
C ASP A 100 8.53 -2.81 -0.66
N ILE A 101 7.51 -3.20 0.12
CA ILE A 101 6.12 -3.26 -0.34
C ILE A 101 5.66 -1.93 -0.92
N LYS A 102 5.98 -0.81 -0.27
CA LYS A 102 5.57 0.51 -0.74
C LYS A 102 6.18 0.84 -2.10
N ALA A 103 7.49 0.70 -2.23
CA ALA A 103 8.20 0.93 -3.49
C ALA A 103 7.72 -0.04 -4.60
N HIS A 104 7.48 -1.31 -4.24
CA HIS A 104 6.94 -2.28 -5.17
C HIS A 104 5.57 -1.87 -5.72
N LEU A 105 4.64 -1.44 -4.87
CA LEU A 105 3.29 -1.03 -5.30
C LEU A 105 3.29 0.27 -6.11
N GLU A 106 4.18 1.20 -5.79
CA GLU A 106 4.26 2.49 -6.46
C GLU A 106 4.98 2.41 -7.81
N GLU A 107 6.07 1.65 -7.91
CA GLU A 107 6.98 1.70 -9.05
C GLU A 107 7.17 0.37 -9.77
N ASN A 108 7.23 -0.74 -9.02
CA ASN A 108 7.75 -2.00 -9.51
C ASN A 108 6.71 -3.09 -9.77
N CYS A 109 5.44 -2.86 -9.41
CA CYS A 109 4.39 -3.85 -9.66
C CYS A 109 4.02 -3.86 -11.14
N GLU A 110 4.34 -4.95 -11.85
CA GLU A 110 4.11 -5.09 -13.30
C GLU A 110 2.65 -4.88 -13.69
N SER A 111 1.71 -5.45 -12.94
CA SER A 111 0.27 -5.27 -13.16
C SER A 111 -0.13 -3.79 -13.15
N LYS A 112 0.36 -3.03 -12.17
CA LYS A 112 0.07 -1.58 -12.09
C LYS A 112 0.80 -0.77 -13.16
N ARG A 113 2.00 -1.18 -13.57
CA ARG A 113 2.71 -0.53 -14.68
C ARG A 113 1.95 -0.70 -15.98
N GLU A 114 1.39 -1.86 -16.22
CA GLU A 114 0.62 -2.13 -17.43
C GLU A 114 -0.71 -1.38 -17.43
N GLU A 115 -1.41 -1.30 -16.32
CA GLU A 115 -2.62 -0.50 -16.14
C GLU A 115 -2.33 1.00 -16.41
N ARG A 116 -1.28 1.56 -15.83
CA ARG A 116 -0.84 2.94 -16.10
C ARG A 116 -0.52 3.19 -17.57
N ARG A 117 0.14 2.22 -18.24
CA ARG A 117 0.44 2.32 -19.69
C ARG A 117 -0.84 2.34 -20.52
N ARG A 118 -1.83 1.53 -20.19
CA ARG A 118 -3.14 1.50 -20.88
C ARG A 118 -3.86 2.82 -20.69
N THR A 119 -3.96 3.31 -19.47
CA THR A 119 -4.61 4.60 -19.16
C THR A 119 -3.96 5.75 -19.92
N LEU A 120 -2.61 5.82 -19.90
CA LEU A 120 -1.87 6.86 -20.63
C LEU A 120 -2.08 6.78 -22.15
N ALA A 121 -2.12 5.58 -22.71
CA ALA A 121 -2.38 5.36 -24.12
C ALA A 121 -3.78 5.83 -24.53
N ASP A 122 -4.79 5.61 -23.68
CA ASP A 122 -6.16 6.05 -23.92
C ASP A 122 -6.30 7.57 -23.79
N GLU A 123 -5.61 8.19 -22.83
CA GLU A 123 -5.54 9.65 -22.73
C GLU A 123 -4.90 10.29 -23.98
N ILE A 124 -3.82 9.70 -24.48
CA ILE A 124 -3.15 10.17 -25.71
C ILE A 124 -4.07 10.04 -26.92
N LYS A 125 -4.81 8.94 -27.05
CA LYS A 125 -5.79 8.75 -28.13
C LYS A 125 -6.89 9.81 -28.08
N THR A 126 -7.42 10.07 -26.88
CA THR A 126 -8.47 11.07 -26.67
C THR A 126 -7.98 12.47 -27.03
N LYS A 127 -6.79 12.86 -26.57
CA LYS A 127 -6.18 14.16 -26.91
C LYS A 127 -5.95 14.30 -28.42
N LYS A 128 -5.45 13.26 -29.09
CA LYS A 128 -5.26 13.27 -30.55
C LYS A 128 -6.59 13.46 -31.30
N LYS A 129 -7.67 12.80 -30.84
CA LYS A 129 -9.01 12.95 -31.42
C LYS A 129 -9.54 14.38 -31.28
N LEU A 130 -9.39 14.99 -30.09
CA LEU A 130 -9.78 16.39 -29.85
C LEU A 130 -9.03 17.37 -30.72
N ILE A 131 -7.70 17.20 -30.87
CA ILE A 131 -6.90 18.07 -31.77
C ILE A 131 -7.34 17.92 -33.22
N LYS A 132 -7.72 16.74 -33.66
CA LYS A 132 -8.20 16.49 -35.01
C LYS A 132 -9.53 17.22 -35.26
N LEU A 133 -10.48 17.13 -34.33
CA LEU A 133 -11.77 17.79 -34.41
C LEU A 133 -11.61 19.33 -34.43
N SER A 134 -10.76 19.88 -33.55
CA SER A 134 -10.52 21.35 -33.55
C SER A 134 -9.89 21.86 -34.84
N LYS A 135 -9.03 21.06 -35.50
CA LYS A 135 -8.48 21.42 -36.82
C LYS A 135 -9.52 21.35 -37.93
N GLU A 136 -10.45 20.43 -37.89
CA GLU A 136 -11.56 20.33 -38.83
C GLU A 136 -12.53 21.49 -38.68
N GLU A 137 -12.87 21.89 -37.45
CA GLU A 137 -13.70 23.07 -37.18
C GLU A 137 -13.06 24.38 -37.68
N MET A 138 -11.74 24.55 -37.52
CA MET A 138 -11.03 25.72 -38.04
C MET A 138 -11.02 25.74 -39.56
N ARG A 139 -10.90 24.60 -40.24
CA ARG A 139 -10.96 24.52 -41.70
C ARG A 139 -12.33 24.88 -42.23
N ASN A 140 -13.40 24.46 -41.59
CA ASN A 140 -14.78 24.76 -42.01
C ASN A 140 -15.11 26.25 -41.82
N LYS A 141 -14.59 26.93 -40.80
CA LYS A 141 -14.77 28.36 -40.59
C LYS A 141 -14.12 29.24 -41.69
N THR A 142 -12.95 28.80 -42.18
CA THR A 142 -12.26 29.57 -43.25
C THR A 142 -12.91 29.44 -44.62
N VAL A 143 -13.81 28.48 -44.84
CA VAL A 143 -14.53 28.31 -46.11
C VAL A 143 -15.74 29.21 -46.18
N ASP A 144 -16.42 29.52 -45.07
CA ASP A 144 -17.61 30.39 -45.02
C ASP A 144 -17.26 31.87 -45.22
N ASP A 145 -16.08 32.34 -44.77
CA ASP A 145 -15.64 33.73 -44.94
C ASP A 145 -15.25 34.08 -46.39
N SER A 146 -14.99 33.10 -47.26
CA SER A 146 -14.64 33.32 -48.64
C SER A 146 -15.85 33.51 -49.56
N PHE A 147 -17.08 33.26 -49.10
CA PHE A 147 -18.31 33.37 -49.91
C PHE A 147 -19.05 34.69 -49.76
N THR A 148 -18.68 35.54 -48.81
CA THR A 148 -19.36 36.83 -48.54
C THR A 148 -18.70 38.06 -49.17
N SER A 149 -17.60 37.89 -49.93
CA SER A 149 -16.85 39.01 -50.54
C SER A 149 -17.12 39.23 -52.08
N LYS A 150 -18.29 38.83 -52.55
CA LYS A 150 -18.72 39.22 -53.94
C LYS A 150 -20.14 39.70 -53.91
N LYS A 151 -20.32 40.98 -53.59
CA LYS A 151 -21.43 41.82 -54.06
C LYS A 151 -20.96 43.24 -54.12
#